data_520372cb985c5767a846329842ffe3ef
#
_entry.id   520372cb985c5767a846329842ffe3ef
#
_cell.length_a   1.000
_cell.length_b   1.000
_cell.length_c   1.000
_cell.angle_alpha   90.00
_cell.angle_beta   90.00
_cell.angle_gamma   90.00
#
_symmetry.space_group_name_H-M   'P 1'
#
loop_
_entity.id
_entity.type
_entity.pdbx_description
1 polymer ?
#
loop_
_entity_poly.entity_id
_entity_poly.type
_entity_poly.pdbx_seq_one_letter_code
_entity_poly.pdbx_strand_id
1 'polypeptide(L)'
;MVALLLVGCGASHHPRPAPPRPTASPTRPPRTDVAAVAARARIPVLCYHQIRAPTSADAAADRPYIVGPSVFAAQMRALAQAGYSTITGDQLVEHLLRGAPLPRKPVLLTFDDASAGQYTRALPVLRRHHFKATFFIMTVVLGKPGWLTRGQVRELDRAGMTIGAHTWDHKAVPQYTGGDWQTEITAPTRDLQRLVGHRIRLFAYPFGLHDSKAIQHLWAAGLRAAFQLAERLDRRHPVWTIRRIIVPEISGKQLLRDMREDF
;
A
#
# COMPACT_ATOMS: atom_id res chain seq x y z
N MET A 1 66.93 -13.51 50.04
CA MET A 1 66.64 -13.93 48.63
C MET A 1 65.16 -14.19 48.50
N VAL A 2 64.47 -13.25 47.89
CA VAL A 2 63.02 -13.37 47.63
C VAL A 2 62.86 -13.49 46.11
N ALA A 3 62.32 -14.64 45.64
CA ALA A 3 62.07 -14.90 44.23
C ALA A 3 60.69 -14.32 43.83
N LEU A 4 60.71 -13.39 42.86
CA LEU A 4 59.50 -12.80 42.29
C LEU A 4 59.04 -13.65 41.09
N LEU A 5 57.88 -14.30 41.19
CA LEU A 5 57.23 -15.02 40.09
C LEU A 5 56.40 -14.03 39.30
N LEU A 6 56.78 -13.77 38.04
CA LEU A 6 55.98 -13.04 37.06
C LEU A 6 54.99 -13.99 36.41
N VAL A 7 53.68 -13.75 36.66
CA VAL A 7 52.57 -14.41 35.95
C VAL A 7 52.23 -13.60 34.72
N GLY A 8 52.55 -14.10 33.53
CA GLY A 8 52.20 -13.50 32.25
C GLY A 8 50.71 -13.81 31.91
N CYS A 9 49.88 -12.75 31.86
CA CYS A 9 48.52 -12.87 31.30
C CYS A 9 48.58 -12.84 29.76
N GLY A 10 48.43 -13.99 29.16
CA GLY A 10 48.23 -14.13 27.71
C GLY A 10 46.78 -13.72 27.33
N ALA A 11 46.62 -12.57 26.71
CA ALA A 11 45.32 -12.14 26.15
C ALA A 11 45.06 -12.93 24.86
N SER A 12 44.12 -13.85 24.91
CA SER A 12 43.61 -14.61 23.74
C SER A 12 42.78 -13.66 22.84
N HIS A 13 43.36 -13.22 21.74
CA HIS A 13 42.63 -12.48 20.69
C HIS A 13 41.76 -13.46 19.92
N HIS A 14 40.47 -13.50 20.22
CA HIS A 14 39.49 -14.14 19.36
C HIS A 14 39.19 -13.18 18.17
N PRO A 15 39.37 -13.62 16.93
CA PRO A 15 39.03 -12.78 15.78
C PRO A 15 37.51 -12.56 15.76
N ARG A 16 37.11 -11.28 15.71
CA ARG A 16 35.72 -10.86 15.60
C ARG A 16 35.15 -11.39 14.27
N PRO A 17 34.00 -12.09 14.25
CA PRO A 17 33.43 -12.55 12.99
C PRO A 17 33.15 -11.36 12.07
N ALA A 18 33.55 -11.49 10.81
CA ALA A 18 33.34 -10.48 9.80
C ALA A 18 31.82 -10.20 9.64
N PRO A 19 31.38 -8.94 9.44
CA PRO A 19 29.98 -8.64 9.20
C PRO A 19 29.51 -9.38 7.94
N PRO A 20 28.25 -9.91 7.95
CA PRO A 20 27.71 -10.59 6.77
C PRO A 20 27.74 -9.65 5.56
N ARG A 21 28.30 -10.13 4.46
CA ARG A 21 28.27 -9.41 3.18
C ARG A 21 26.84 -9.06 2.83
N PRO A 22 26.56 -7.81 2.41
CA PRO A 22 25.25 -7.45 1.88
C PRO A 22 24.96 -8.36 0.69
N THR A 23 23.97 -9.24 0.84
CA THR A 23 23.44 -10.00 -0.29
C THR A 23 22.85 -9.00 -1.27
N ALA A 24 23.41 -8.92 -2.48
CA ALA A 24 22.89 -8.10 -3.54
C ALA A 24 21.40 -8.43 -3.73
N SER A 25 20.53 -7.41 -3.65
CA SER A 25 19.12 -7.59 -3.96
C SER A 25 18.98 -8.14 -5.39
N PRO A 26 18.14 -9.15 -5.62
CA PRO A 26 18.00 -9.73 -6.95
C PRO A 26 17.57 -8.63 -7.94
N THR A 27 18.28 -8.53 -9.05
CA THR A 27 18.09 -7.50 -10.07
C THR A 27 16.79 -7.64 -10.88
N ARG A 28 16.06 -8.75 -10.69
CA ARG A 28 14.81 -9.05 -11.40
C ARG A 28 13.78 -9.67 -10.44
N PRO A 29 12.48 -9.28 -10.59
CA PRO A 29 11.41 -9.93 -9.85
C PRO A 29 11.37 -11.45 -10.15
N PRO A 30 11.03 -12.29 -9.17
CA PRO A 30 10.90 -13.72 -9.37
C PRO A 30 9.80 -14.03 -10.40
N ARG A 31 9.97 -15.13 -11.13
CA ARG A 31 8.91 -15.63 -12.02
C ARG A 31 7.72 -16.06 -11.16
N THR A 32 6.57 -15.49 -11.47
CA THR A 32 5.31 -15.78 -10.78
C THR A 32 4.51 -16.76 -11.64
N ASP A 33 3.87 -17.75 -11.00
CA ASP A 33 2.87 -18.58 -11.69
C ASP A 33 1.63 -17.71 -11.99
N VAL A 34 1.59 -17.21 -13.20
CA VAL A 34 0.59 -16.27 -13.71
C VAL A 34 -0.82 -16.86 -13.63
N ALA A 35 -0.98 -18.16 -13.96
CA ALA A 35 -2.28 -18.82 -13.96
C ALA A 35 -2.81 -18.94 -12.53
N ALA A 36 -1.97 -19.34 -11.58
CA ALA A 36 -2.34 -19.44 -10.19
C ALA A 36 -2.70 -18.08 -9.57
N VAL A 37 -1.93 -17.02 -9.89
CA VAL A 37 -2.26 -15.66 -9.41
C VAL A 37 -3.58 -15.18 -10.01
N ALA A 38 -3.79 -15.36 -11.30
CA ALA A 38 -5.03 -14.94 -11.97
C ALA A 38 -6.28 -15.68 -11.39
N ALA A 39 -6.13 -16.96 -11.03
CA ALA A 39 -7.19 -17.71 -10.39
C ALA A 39 -7.55 -17.19 -8.99
N ARG A 40 -6.57 -16.65 -8.26
CA ARG A 40 -6.73 -16.07 -6.92
C ARG A 40 -7.15 -14.60 -6.92
N ALA A 41 -7.03 -13.89 -8.04
CA ALA A 41 -7.25 -12.44 -8.15
C ALA A 41 -8.75 -12.05 -8.26
N ARG A 42 -9.64 -12.78 -7.55
CA ARG A 42 -11.09 -12.52 -7.50
C ARG A 42 -11.52 -11.85 -6.20
N ILE A 43 -10.57 -11.28 -5.46
CA ILE A 43 -10.85 -10.61 -4.19
C ILE A 43 -11.19 -9.17 -4.48
N PRO A 44 -12.33 -8.65 -4.00
CA PRO A 44 -12.67 -7.25 -4.18
C PRO A 44 -11.63 -6.33 -3.56
N VAL A 45 -11.14 -5.37 -4.35
CA VAL A 45 -10.24 -4.31 -3.92
C VAL A 45 -10.89 -2.97 -4.20
N LEU A 46 -11.27 -2.26 -3.14
CA LEU A 46 -12.01 -1.00 -3.18
C LEU A 46 -11.04 0.18 -3.04
N CYS A 47 -11.18 1.17 -3.92
CA CYS A 47 -10.33 2.36 -3.94
C CYS A 47 -11.15 3.59 -3.56
N TYR A 48 -10.80 4.19 -2.42
CA TYR A 48 -11.31 5.47 -1.93
C TYR A 48 -10.23 6.54 -2.08
N HIS A 49 -10.65 7.82 -2.12
CA HIS A 49 -9.73 8.97 -2.14
C HIS A 49 -10.09 9.98 -1.05
N GLN A 50 -11.07 10.82 -1.27
CA GLN A 50 -11.45 11.89 -0.35
C GLN A 50 -12.68 11.51 0.48
N ILE A 51 -12.53 11.43 1.79
CA ILE A 51 -13.67 11.23 2.70
C ILE A 51 -14.06 12.58 3.30
N ARG A 52 -14.93 13.30 2.59
CA ARG A 52 -15.44 14.63 2.95
C ARG A 52 -16.79 14.87 2.32
N ALA A 53 -17.53 15.85 2.82
CA ALA A 53 -18.74 16.29 2.15
C ALA A 53 -18.40 16.88 0.76
N PRO A 54 -19.14 16.51 -0.29
CA PRO A 54 -19.04 17.20 -1.57
C PRO A 54 -19.50 18.65 -1.44
N THR A 55 -18.96 19.53 -2.26
CA THR A 55 -19.30 20.95 -2.33
C THR A 55 -19.73 21.36 -3.74
N SER A 56 -20.36 22.52 -3.89
CA SER A 56 -20.71 23.06 -5.21
C SER A 56 -19.48 23.46 -6.05
N ALA A 57 -18.32 23.64 -5.40
CA ALA A 57 -17.06 23.98 -6.07
C ALA A 57 -16.34 22.75 -6.65
N ASP A 58 -16.77 21.54 -6.32
CA ASP A 58 -16.14 20.32 -6.84
C ASP A 58 -16.46 20.13 -8.32
N ALA A 59 -15.41 20.03 -9.14
CA ALA A 59 -15.56 19.74 -10.55
C ALA A 59 -16.26 18.40 -10.78
N ALA A 60 -17.01 18.27 -11.85
CA ALA A 60 -17.72 17.03 -12.17
C ALA A 60 -16.77 15.82 -12.27
N ALA A 61 -15.56 16.05 -12.79
CA ALA A 61 -14.52 15.02 -12.90
C ALA A 61 -13.98 14.53 -11.54
N ASP A 62 -14.08 15.34 -10.48
CA ASP A 62 -13.57 14.98 -9.15
C ASP A 62 -14.60 14.24 -8.31
N ARG A 63 -15.88 14.35 -8.65
CA ARG A 63 -16.99 13.76 -7.88
C ARG A 63 -16.87 12.24 -7.63
N PRO A 64 -16.40 11.41 -8.58
CA PRO A 64 -16.21 10.00 -8.34
C PRO A 64 -15.20 9.67 -7.22
N TYR A 65 -14.32 10.61 -6.89
CA TYR A 65 -13.28 10.47 -5.86
C TYR A 65 -13.69 11.01 -4.49
N ILE A 66 -14.91 11.55 -4.36
CA ILE A 66 -15.38 12.17 -3.10
C ILE A 66 -16.52 11.31 -2.53
N VAL A 67 -16.37 10.88 -1.29
CA VAL A 67 -17.40 10.15 -0.54
C VAL A 67 -17.69 10.85 0.77
N GLY A 68 -18.95 11.21 0.99
CA GLY A 68 -19.40 11.84 2.23
C GLY A 68 -19.17 10.94 3.45
N PRO A 69 -18.79 11.50 4.62
CA PRO A 69 -18.49 10.71 5.81
C PRO A 69 -19.64 9.78 6.25
N SER A 70 -20.89 10.23 6.10
CA SER A 70 -22.09 9.43 6.42
C SER A 70 -22.28 8.26 5.45
N VAL A 71 -22.04 8.50 4.16
CA VAL A 71 -22.10 7.48 3.10
C VAL A 71 -20.98 6.46 3.29
N PHE A 72 -19.76 6.91 3.53
CA PHE A 72 -18.65 6.01 3.86
C PHE A 72 -18.98 5.12 5.09
N ALA A 73 -19.50 5.71 6.17
CA ALA A 73 -19.91 4.95 7.35
C ALA A 73 -21.03 3.93 7.04
N ALA A 74 -21.98 4.28 6.16
CA ALA A 74 -23.03 3.36 5.72
C ALA A 74 -22.47 2.22 4.84
N GLN A 75 -21.49 2.50 3.97
CA GLN A 75 -20.79 1.50 3.16
C GLN A 75 -20.03 0.51 4.05
N MET A 76 -19.26 0.99 5.05
CA MET A 76 -18.54 0.11 6.00
C MET A 76 -19.50 -0.76 6.81
N ARG A 77 -20.62 -0.20 7.25
CA ARG A 77 -21.66 -0.95 7.94
C ARG A 77 -22.26 -2.04 7.04
N ALA A 78 -22.53 -1.72 5.77
CA ALA A 78 -23.05 -2.71 4.82
C ALA A 78 -22.06 -3.87 4.59
N LEU A 79 -20.75 -3.59 4.46
CA LEU A 79 -19.72 -4.63 4.39
C LEU A 79 -19.72 -5.51 5.64
N ALA A 80 -19.75 -4.92 6.83
CA ALA A 80 -19.77 -5.65 8.10
C ALA A 80 -21.02 -6.54 8.21
N GLN A 81 -22.21 -6.00 7.93
CA GLN A 81 -23.47 -6.73 7.97
C GLN A 81 -23.55 -7.87 6.93
N ALA A 82 -22.91 -7.69 5.77
CA ALA A 82 -22.79 -8.73 4.75
C ALA A 82 -21.72 -9.80 5.08
N GLY A 83 -21.02 -9.66 6.22
CA GLY A 83 -20.02 -10.61 6.71
C GLY A 83 -18.68 -10.54 5.98
N TYR A 84 -18.34 -9.40 5.36
CA TYR A 84 -17.01 -9.18 4.78
C TYR A 84 -15.97 -8.98 5.87
N SER A 85 -14.79 -9.57 5.66
CA SER A 85 -13.61 -9.39 6.50
C SER A 85 -12.57 -8.61 5.73
N THR A 86 -12.11 -7.49 6.26
CA THR A 86 -11.04 -6.75 5.60
C THR A 86 -9.71 -7.44 5.78
N ILE A 87 -8.88 -7.36 4.74
CA ILE A 87 -7.50 -7.86 4.74
C ILE A 87 -6.52 -6.71 4.51
N THR A 88 -5.26 -6.92 4.84
CA THR A 88 -4.18 -6.00 4.49
C THR A 88 -3.68 -6.26 3.07
N GLY A 89 -3.03 -5.25 2.46
CA GLY A 89 -2.41 -5.44 1.15
C GLY A 89 -1.32 -6.53 1.16
N ASP A 90 -0.57 -6.67 2.26
CA ASP A 90 0.42 -7.75 2.40
C ASP A 90 -0.26 -9.13 2.43
N GLN A 91 -1.38 -9.29 3.13
CA GLN A 91 -2.15 -10.54 3.12
C GLN A 91 -2.66 -10.89 1.72
N LEU A 92 -3.14 -9.90 0.96
CA LEU A 92 -3.54 -10.11 -0.43
C LEU A 92 -2.36 -10.60 -1.27
N VAL A 93 -1.20 -9.96 -1.17
CA VAL A 93 0.00 -10.34 -1.94
C VAL A 93 0.48 -11.76 -1.60
N GLU A 94 0.53 -12.12 -0.32
CA GLU A 94 0.88 -13.47 0.10
C GLU A 94 -0.13 -14.51 -0.40
N HIS A 95 -1.42 -14.18 -0.40
CA HIS A 95 -2.44 -15.03 -0.99
C HIS A 95 -2.24 -15.20 -2.51
N LEU A 96 -2.04 -14.11 -3.23
CA LEU A 96 -1.83 -14.14 -4.68
C LEU A 96 -0.59 -14.96 -5.05
N LEU A 97 0.52 -14.74 -4.37
CA LEU A 97 1.80 -15.38 -4.67
C LEU A 97 1.89 -16.83 -4.20
N ARG A 98 1.36 -17.15 -3.02
CA ARG A 98 1.60 -18.44 -2.33
C ARG A 98 0.33 -19.19 -1.97
N GLY A 99 -0.86 -18.63 -2.21
CA GLY A 99 -2.12 -19.23 -1.80
C GLY A 99 -2.33 -19.20 -0.28
N ALA A 100 -1.71 -18.24 0.42
CA ALA A 100 -1.92 -18.10 1.87
C ALA A 100 -3.42 -17.98 2.18
N PRO A 101 -3.92 -18.60 3.25
CA PRO A 101 -5.34 -18.58 3.57
C PRO A 101 -5.80 -17.16 3.92
N LEU A 102 -7.01 -16.82 3.50
CA LEU A 102 -7.70 -15.58 3.83
C LEU A 102 -8.96 -15.86 4.66
N PRO A 103 -9.46 -14.87 5.42
CA PRO A 103 -10.74 -15.00 6.11
C PRO A 103 -11.88 -15.19 5.11
N ARG A 104 -13.06 -15.57 5.62
CA ARG A 104 -14.27 -15.66 4.78
C ARG A 104 -14.65 -14.29 4.23
N LYS A 105 -15.13 -14.24 2.97
CA LYS A 105 -15.51 -13.02 2.26
C LYS A 105 -14.46 -11.91 2.41
N PRO A 106 -13.21 -12.12 1.94
CA PRO A 106 -12.17 -11.14 2.07
C PRO A 106 -12.45 -9.92 1.18
N VAL A 107 -12.09 -8.73 1.66
CA VAL A 107 -12.11 -7.48 0.89
C VAL A 107 -10.91 -6.63 1.29
N LEU A 108 -10.24 -6.02 0.32
CA LEU A 108 -9.20 -5.04 0.59
C LEU A 108 -9.75 -3.62 0.41
N LEU A 109 -9.64 -2.80 1.44
CA LEU A 109 -9.92 -1.37 1.36
C LEU A 109 -8.62 -0.62 1.09
N THR A 110 -8.63 0.28 0.10
CA THR A 110 -7.47 1.12 -0.21
C THR A 110 -7.88 2.59 -0.26
N PHE A 111 -6.94 3.46 0.10
CA PHE A 111 -7.10 4.92 0.08
C PHE A 111 -5.90 5.53 -0.63
N ASP A 112 -6.13 6.37 -1.63
CA ASP A 112 -5.07 7.03 -2.40
C ASP A 112 -4.93 8.51 -2.02
N ASP A 113 -3.82 9.14 -2.42
CA ASP A 113 -3.48 10.57 -2.35
C ASP A 113 -3.13 11.14 -0.98
N ALA A 114 -3.52 10.53 0.12
CA ALA A 114 -3.25 11.04 1.49
C ALA A 114 -4.10 12.26 1.89
N SER A 115 -5.39 12.34 1.51
CA SER A 115 -6.29 13.41 1.97
C SER A 115 -6.55 13.35 3.49
N ALA A 116 -6.70 14.51 4.16
CA ALA A 116 -6.88 14.60 5.61
C ALA A 116 -8.12 13.85 6.12
N GLY A 117 -9.16 13.74 5.30
CA GLY A 117 -10.39 13.00 5.63
C GLY A 117 -10.17 11.51 5.86
N GLN A 118 -9.11 10.94 5.32
CA GLN A 118 -8.73 9.54 5.51
C GLN A 118 -8.38 9.25 6.99
N TYR A 119 -7.71 10.19 7.66
CA TYR A 119 -7.42 10.09 9.08
C TYR A 119 -8.58 10.58 9.94
N THR A 120 -9.11 11.75 9.65
CA THR A 120 -10.07 12.42 10.56
C THR A 120 -11.49 11.83 10.47
N ARG A 121 -11.85 11.21 9.36
CA ARG A 121 -13.20 10.69 9.06
C ARG A 121 -13.22 9.18 8.83
N ALA A 122 -12.32 8.65 7.99
CA ALA A 122 -12.34 7.22 7.67
C ALA A 122 -11.79 6.36 8.82
N LEU A 123 -10.63 6.69 9.39
CA LEU A 123 -9.99 5.88 10.43
C LEU A 123 -10.90 5.58 11.65
N PRO A 124 -11.68 6.54 12.21
CA PRO A 124 -12.60 6.24 13.31
C PRO A 124 -13.68 5.21 12.93
N VAL A 125 -14.16 5.26 11.69
CA VAL A 125 -15.17 4.30 11.19
C VAL A 125 -14.53 2.92 11.01
N LEU A 126 -13.34 2.85 10.39
CA LEU A 126 -12.60 1.59 10.24
C LEU A 126 -12.33 0.93 11.58
N ARG A 127 -11.87 1.68 12.58
CA ARG A 127 -11.63 1.20 13.95
C ARG A 127 -12.89 0.61 14.60
N ARG A 128 -14.05 1.28 14.44
CA ARG A 128 -15.34 0.81 14.99
C ARG A 128 -15.74 -0.55 14.47
N HIS A 129 -15.41 -0.85 13.21
CA HIS A 129 -15.70 -2.14 12.57
C HIS A 129 -14.54 -3.13 12.64
N HIS A 130 -13.41 -2.79 13.31
CA HIS A 130 -12.17 -3.56 13.33
C HIS A 130 -11.61 -3.81 11.92
N PHE A 131 -11.90 -2.92 10.99
CA PHE A 131 -11.48 -3.01 9.61
C PHE A 131 -10.04 -2.53 9.43
N LYS A 132 -9.29 -3.23 8.57
CA LYS A 132 -7.96 -2.84 8.10
C LYS A 132 -8.07 -2.26 6.70
N ALA A 133 -7.09 -1.42 6.35
CA ALA A 133 -7.00 -0.79 5.03
C ALA A 133 -5.53 -0.55 4.65
N THR A 134 -5.29 -0.29 3.37
CA THR A 134 -4.01 0.16 2.84
C THR A 134 -4.14 1.62 2.40
N PHE A 135 -3.18 2.45 2.82
CA PHE A 135 -3.12 3.87 2.46
C PHE A 135 -1.93 4.11 1.54
N PHE A 136 -2.19 4.48 0.30
CA PHE A 136 -1.18 4.82 -0.70
C PHE A 136 -0.89 6.33 -0.63
N ILE A 137 0.32 6.66 -0.20
CA ILE A 137 0.71 8.01 0.21
C ILE A 137 1.48 8.70 -0.89
N MET A 138 0.94 9.81 -1.40
CA MET A 138 1.65 10.80 -2.18
C MET A 138 2.44 11.70 -1.22
N THR A 139 3.77 11.80 -1.40
CA THR A 139 4.59 12.37 -0.33
C THR A 139 4.74 13.88 -0.35
N VAL A 140 4.59 14.53 -1.53
CA VAL A 140 4.73 15.99 -1.70
C VAL A 140 3.69 16.79 -0.92
N VAL A 141 2.55 16.16 -0.60
CA VAL A 141 1.43 16.84 0.08
C VAL A 141 1.48 16.74 1.60
N LEU A 142 2.33 15.87 2.14
CA LEU A 142 2.37 15.61 3.59
C LEU A 142 2.65 16.88 4.39
N GLY A 143 1.73 17.23 5.28
CA GLY A 143 1.77 18.42 6.12
C GLY A 143 1.17 19.68 5.50
N LYS A 144 0.72 19.64 4.25
CA LYS A 144 -0.03 20.75 3.63
C LYS A 144 -1.48 20.79 4.13
N PRO A 145 -2.14 21.95 4.14
CA PRO A 145 -3.56 22.07 4.49
C PRO A 145 -4.43 21.11 3.63
N GLY A 146 -5.34 20.38 4.27
CA GLY A 146 -6.22 19.42 3.57
C GLY A 146 -5.62 18.03 3.36
N TRP A 147 -4.36 17.80 3.76
CA TRP A 147 -3.65 16.54 3.59
C TRP A 147 -3.19 15.93 4.92
N LEU A 148 -2.80 14.67 4.89
CA LEU A 148 -2.24 13.99 6.07
C LEU A 148 -0.94 14.67 6.52
N THR A 149 -0.75 14.74 7.83
CA THR A 149 0.57 15.05 8.40
C THR A 149 1.42 13.79 8.47
N ARG A 150 2.73 13.95 8.56
CA ARG A 150 3.67 12.83 8.80
C ARG A 150 3.36 12.09 10.11
N GLY A 151 2.88 12.82 11.14
CA GLY A 151 2.40 12.22 12.39
C GLY A 151 1.21 11.29 12.17
N GLN A 152 0.21 11.73 11.43
CA GLN A 152 -0.98 10.95 11.11
C GLN A 152 -0.65 9.68 10.29
N VAL A 153 0.30 9.75 9.36
CA VAL A 153 0.77 8.54 8.64
C VAL A 153 1.36 7.51 9.61
N ARG A 154 2.20 7.94 10.59
CA ARG A 154 2.69 7.03 11.65
C ARG A 154 1.57 6.46 12.52
N GLU A 155 0.53 7.24 12.79
CA GLU A 155 -0.60 6.76 13.59
C GLU A 155 -1.49 5.78 12.81
N LEU A 156 -1.68 5.95 11.50
CA LEU A 156 -2.31 4.96 10.64
C LEU A 156 -1.54 3.64 10.71
N ASP A 157 -0.23 3.67 10.55
CA ASP A 157 0.63 2.50 10.64
C ASP A 157 0.53 1.80 12.01
N ARG A 158 0.66 2.56 13.12
CA ARG A 158 0.49 2.03 14.50
C ARG A 158 -0.90 1.47 14.77
N ALA A 159 -1.93 1.94 14.07
CA ALA A 159 -3.28 1.39 14.10
C ALA A 159 -3.40 0.06 13.34
N GLY A 160 -2.30 -0.44 12.75
CA GLY A 160 -2.24 -1.67 11.97
C GLY A 160 -2.83 -1.53 10.58
N MET A 161 -2.86 -0.31 10.04
CA MET A 161 -3.11 -0.07 8.61
C MET A 161 -1.81 -0.30 7.83
N THR A 162 -1.92 -0.70 6.57
CA THR A 162 -0.76 -0.81 5.69
C THR A 162 -0.47 0.54 5.04
N ILE A 163 0.80 0.95 5.01
CA ILE A 163 1.25 2.12 4.26
C ILE A 163 1.89 1.67 2.96
N GLY A 164 1.42 2.21 1.84
CA GLY A 164 1.97 2.01 0.49
C GLY A 164 2.45 3.32 -0.11
N ALA A 165 3.21 3.25 -1.20
CA ALA A 165 3.71 4.42 -1.92
C ALA A 165 2.77 4.78 -3.08
N HIS A 166 2.64 6.10 -3.35
CA HIS A 166 1.83 6.68 -4.43
C HIS A 166 2.56 7.84 -5.12
N THR A 167 3.83 7.63 -5.41
CA THR A 167 4.75 8.62 -6.00
C THR A 167 5.05 9.83 -5.11
N TRP A 168 5.81 10.77 -5.66
CA TRP A 168 6.07 12.05 -5.02
C TRP A 168 4.91 13.03 -5.25
N ASP A 169 4.57 13.33 -6.53
CA ASP A 169 3.61 14.40 -6.91
C ASP A 169 2.44 13.94 -7.79
N HIS A 170 2.21 12.61 -7.88
CA HIS A 170 1.15 12.02 -8.69
C HIS A 170 1.39 12.05 -10.20
N LYS A 171 2.64 12.20 -10.67
CA LYS A 171 2.98 12.12 -12.09
C LYS A 171 2.65 10.74 -12.65
N ALA A 172 2.03 10.69 -13.84
CA ALA A 172 1.65 9.43 -14.49
C ALA A 172 2.89 8.61 -14.89
N VAL A 173 2.95 7.34 -14.46
CA VAL A 173 4.12 6.46 -14.64
C VAL A 173 4.56 6.30 -16.10
N PRO A 174 3.65 6.18 -17.11
CA PRO A 174 4.08 6.12 -18.51
C PRO A 174 4.84 7.34 -19.04
N GLN A 175 4.77 8.47 -18.30
CA GLN A 175 5.47 9.70 -18.65
C GLN A 175 6.87 9.81 -18.03
N TYR A 176 7.33 8.79 -17.27
CA TYR A 176 8.61 8.85 -16.58
C TYR A 176 9.78 8.70 -17.53
N THR A 177 10.78 9.56 -17.33
CA THR A 177 12.04 9.56 -18.05
C THR A 177 13.19 9.76 -17.06
N GLY A 178 14.38 9.30 -17.40
CA GLY A 178 15.63 9.61 -16.70
C GLY A 178 15.51 9.59 -15.17
N GLY A 179 15.63 10.78 -14.57
CA GLY A 179 15.61 10.99 -13.12
C GLY A 179 14.26 10.80 -12.43
N ASP A 180 13.15 10.75 -13.19
CA ASP A 180 11.81 10.58 -12.61
C ASP A 180 11.70 9.32 -11.75
N TRP A 181 12.35 8.22 -12.13
CA TRP A 181 12.35 6.98 -11.35
C TRP A 181 12.90 7.18 -9.92
N GLN A 182 13.91 8.03 -9.80
CA GLN A 182 14.46 8.38 -8.50
C GLN A 182 13.52 9.30 -7.73
N THR A 183 12.99 10.35 -8.37
CA THR A 183 12.15 11.38 -7.74
C THR A 183 10.79 10.84 -7.36
N GLU A 184 10.15 10.11 -8.27
CA GLU A 184 8.76 9.68 -8.11
C GLU A 184 8.60 8.34 -7.38
N ILE A 185 9.60 7.46 -7.45
CA ILE A 185 9.49 6.10 -6.87
C ILE A 185 10.45 5.91 -5.71
N THR A 186 11.77 6.04 -5.98
CA THR A 186 12.77 5.59 -5.01
C THR A 186 12.84 6.50 -3.79
N ALA A 187 12.88 7.81 -3.99
CA ALA A 187 13.00 8.78 -2.90
C ALA A 187 11.76 8.79 -2.00
N PRO A 188 10.50 8.88 -2.52
CA PRO A 188 9.31 8.86 -1.69
C PRO A 188 9.12 7.51 -0.97
N THR A 189 9.42 6.38 -1.62
CA THR A 189 9.39 5.06 -0.96
C THR A 189 10.35 5.01 0.24
N ARG A 190 11.58 5.48 0.07
CA ARG A 190 12.56 5.56 1.17
C ARG A 190 12.13 6.54 2.27
N ASP A 191 11.50 7.65 1.89
CA ASP A 191 10.99 8.61 2.86
C ASP A 191 9.89 7.99 3.73
N LEU A 192 8.93 7.29 3.13
CA LEU A 192 7.90 6.56 3.86
C LEU A 192 8.50 5.46 4.76
N GLN A 193 9.49 4.71 4.26
CA GLN A 193 10.18 3.68 5.06
C GLN A 193 10.85 4.29 6.32
N ARG A 194 11.51 5.44 6.18
CA ARG A 194 12.07 6.16 7.35
C ARG A 194 10.97 6.65 8.29
N LEU A 195 9.83 7.07 7.74
CA LEU A 195 8.71 7.60 8.51
C LEU A 195 8.04 6.55 9.39
N VAL A 196 7.83 5.33 8.86
CA VAL A 196 7.13 4.25 9.57
C VAL A 196 8.08 3.25 10.25
N GLY A 197 9.37 3.25 9.91
CA GLY A 197 10.39 2.39 10.52
C GLY A 197 10.49 0.98 9.95
N HIS A 198 9.75 0.68 8.90
CA HIS A 198 9.81 -0.62 8.22
C HIS A 198 9.69 -0.48 6.68
N ARG A 199 9.83 -1.61 5.96
CA ARG A 199 9.82 -1.60 4.49
C ARG A 199 8.43 -1.31 3.95
N ILE A 200 8.34 -0.39 2.99
CA ILE A 200 7.16 -0.19 2.14
C ILE A 200 7.25 -1.18 0.98
N ARG A 201 6.21 -1.98 0.76
CA ARG A 201 6.18 -3.07 -0.21
C ARG A 201 5.16 -2.90 -1.32
N LEU A 202 4.20 -2.00 -1.14
CA LEU A 202 3.05 -1.82 -2.02
C LEU A 202 3.08 -0.46 -2.69
N PHE A 203 2.64 -0.43 -3.93
CA PHE A 203 2.56 0.77 -4.76
C PHE A 203 1.18 0.88 -5.42
N ALA A 204 0.64 2.08 -5.55
CA ALA A 204 -0.50 2.35 -6.42
C ALA A 204 -0.06 3.29 -7.55
N TYR A 205 -0.45 2.95 -8.77
CA TYR A 205 -0.15 3.79 -9.94
C TYR A 205 -1.07 5.01 -9.97
N PRO A 206 -0.54 6.24 -10.10
CA PRO A 206 -1.36 7.41 -10.39
C PRO A 206 -2.26 7.18 -11.61
N PHE A 207 -3.54 7.53 -11.48
CA PHE A 207 -4.57 7.32 -12.52
C PHE A 207 -4.79 5.84 -12.91
N GLY A 208 -4.18 4.88 -12.20
CA GLY A 208 -4.15 3.47 -12.59
C GLY A 208 -3.24 3.16 -13.78
N LEU A 209 -2.56 4.16 -14.33
CA LEU A 209 -1.74 4.03 -15.53
C LEU A 209 -0.39 3.39 -15.23
N HIS A 210 -0.12 2.24 -15.82
CA HIS A 210 1.12 1.52 -15.63
C HIS A 210 1.90 1.34 -16.94
N ASP A 211 3.21 1.12 -16.79
CA ASP A 211 4.11 0.69 -17.86
C ASP A 211 4.94 -0.49 -17.33
N SER A 212 5.12 -1.51 -18.13
CA SER A 212 5.95 -2.68 -17.79
C SER A 212 7.39 -2.31 -17.44
N LYS A 213 7.92 -1.21 -17.99
CA LYS A 213 9.23 -0.66 -17.62
C LYS A 213 9.30 -0.27 -16.13
N ALA A 214 8.18 0.15 -15.53
CA ALA A 214 8.13 0.51 -14.12
C ALA A 214 8.45 -0.66 -13.19
N ILE A 215 8.13 -1.90 -13.58
CA ILE A 215 8.24 -3.08 -12.71
C ILE A 215 9.66 -3.27 -12.16
N GLN A 216 10.67 -3.07 -12.99
CA GLN A 216 12.07 -3.20 -12.56
C GLN A 216 12.45 -2.09 -11.56
N HIS A 217 11.99 -0.86 -11.79
CA HIS A 217 12.24 0.27 -10.89
C HIS A 217 11.49 0.11 -9.57
N LEU A 218 10.23 -0.34 -9.60
CA LEU A 218 9.45 -0.66 -8.40
C LEU A 218 10.12 -1.76 -7.58
N TRP A 219 10.56 -2.83 -8.25
CA TRP A 219 11.28 -3.92 -7.61
C TRP A 219 12.60 -3.46 -6.96
N ALA A 220 13.40 -2.66 -7.69
CA ALA A 220 14.64 -2.09 -7.19
C ALA A 220 14.44 -1.16 -5.98
N ALA A 221 13.32 -0.43 -5.93
CA ALA A 221 12.93 0.38 -4.78
C ALA A 221 12.48 -0.44 -3.56
N GLY A 222 12.35 -1.76 -3.71
CA GLY A 222 11.95 -2.68 -2.63
C GLY A 222 10.46 -3.03 -2.63
N LEU A 223 9.68 -2.51 -3.58
CA LEU A 223 8.26 -2.80 -3.73
C LEU A 223 8.06 -4.25 -4.23
N ARG A 224 6.89 -4.83 -3.98
CA ARG A 224 6.60 -6.24 -4.28
C ARG A 224 5.30 -6.46 -5.02
N ALA A 225 4.41 -5.48 -5.01
CA ALA A 225 3.18 -5.49 -5.75
C ALA A 225 2.73 -4.08 -6.09
N ALA A 226 1.94 -3.95 -7.15
CA ALA A 226 1.38 -2.67 -7.54
C ALA A 226 -0.09 -2.80 -7.97
N PHE A 227 -0.84 -1.73 -7.71
CA PHE A 227 -2.27 -1.64 -7.89
C PHE A 227 -2.58 -0.62 -8.99
N GLN A 228 -3.38 -1.04 -9.94
CA GLN A 228 -4.00 -0.18 -10.94
C GLN A 228 -5.46 0.14 -10.56
N LEU A 229 -6.25 0.67 -11.48
CA LEU A 229 -7.70 0.88 -11.33
C LEU A 229 -8.51 -0.20 -12.09
N ALA A 230 -9.57 0.20 -12.79
CA ALA A 230 -10.58 -0.71 -13.33
C ALA A 230 -10.15 -1.54 -14.55
N GLU A 231 -8.96 -1.36 -15.07
CA GLU A 231 -8.48 -2.14 -16.20
C GLU A 231 -8.31 -3.63 -15.87
N ARG A 232 -8.37 -4.47 -16.89
CA ARG A 232 -8.18 -5.91 -16.70
C ARG A 232 -6.76 -6.21 -16.20
N LEU A 233 -6.66 -7.22 -15.33
CA LEU A 233 -5.38 -7.74 -14.86
C LEU A 233 -4.46 -8.09 -16.04
N ASP A 234 -3.27 -7.52 -16.09
CA ASP A 234 -2.24 -7.97 -17.05
C ASP A 234 -1.75 -9.36 -16.64
N ARG A 235 -2.10 -10.36 -17.44
CA ARG A 235 -1.70 -11.74 -17.18
C ARG A 235 -0.20 -11.98 -17.24
N ARG A 236 0.59 -11.08 -17.83
CA ARG A 236 2.07 -11.18 -17.83
C ARG A 236 2.67 -10.71 -16.52
N HIS A 237 2.01 -9.76 -15.85
CA HIS A 237 2.49 -9.10 -14.64
C HIS A 237 1.40 -8.98 -13.57
N PRO A 238 0.75 -10.09 -13.18
CA PRO A 238 -0.51 -10.03 -12.41
C PRO A 238 -0.38 -9.39 -11.03
N VAL A 239 0.78 -9.53 -10.37
CA VAL A 239 1.04 -8.91 -9.05
C VAL A 239 1.35 -7.41 -9.17
N TRP A 240 1.72 -6.97 -10.38
CA TRP A 240 2.08 -5.58 -10.67
C TRP A 240 0.93 -4.79 -11.30
N THR A 241 -0.22 -5.42 -11.48
CA THR A 241 -1.42 -4.81 -12.08
C THR A 241 -2.69 -5.24 -11.36
N ILE A 242 -2.64 -5.33 -10.01
CA ILE A 242 -3.79 -5.72 -9.19
C ILE A 242 -4.92 -4.72 -9.43
N ARG A 243 -6.08 -5.24 -9.85
CA ARG A 243 -7.25 -4.44 -10.18
C ARG A 243 -7.91 -3.88 -8.93
N ARG A 244 -8.40 -2.65 -9.03
CA ARG A 244 -9.22 -1.97 -8.01
C ARG A 244 -10.43 -1.32 -8.68
N ILE A 245 -11.51 -1.13 -7.94
CA ILE A 245 -12.63 -0.28 -8.37
C ILE A 245 -12.68 0.99 -7.52
N ILE A 246 -12.85 2.15 -8.16
CA ILE A 246 -13.13 3.40 -7.47
C ILE A 246 -14.51 3.33 -6.88
N VAL A 247 -14.64 3.70 -5.60
CA VAL A 247 -15.93 3.74 -4.92
C VAL A 247 -16.42 5.19 -4.84
N PRO A 248 -17.46 5.53 -5.60
CA PRO A 248 -18.06 6.87 -5.56
C PRO A 248 -19.08 7.01 -4.42
N GLU A 249 -19.78 8.14 -4.42
CA GLU A 249 -20.88 8.47 -3.49
C GLU A 249 -22.12 7.59 -3.76
N ILE A 250 -22.07 6.30 -3.43
CA ILE A 250 -23.15 5.31 -3.63
C ILE A 250 -23.58 4.68 -2.31
N SER A 251 -24.81 4.15 -2.27
CA SER A 251 -25.31 3.45 -1.10
C SER A 251 -24.52 2.15 -0.83
N GLY A 252 -24.50 1.68 0.43
CA GLY A 252 -23.89 0.40 0.78
C GLY A 252 -24.52 -0.78 0.04
N LYS A 253 -25.83 -0.72 -0.28
CA LYS A 253 -26.51 -1.76 -1.10
C LYS A 253 -25.97 -1.78 -2.54
N GLN A 254 -25.73 -0.61 -3.12
CA GLN A 254 -25.15 -0.50 -4.47
C GLN A 254 -23.70 -1.02 -4.45
N LEU A 255 -22.89 -0.59 -3.47
CA LEU A 255 -21.52 -1.08 -3.32
C LEU A 255 -21.45 -2.62 -3.30
N LEU A 256 -22.34 -3.27 -2.54
CA LEU A 256 -22.39 -4.74 -2.48
C LEU A 256 -22.81 -5.40 -3.80
N ARG A 257 -23.57 -4.70 -4.65
CA ARG A 257 -23.90 -5.18 -6.01
C ARG A 257 -22.67 -5.07 -6.91
N ASP A 258 -22.09 -3.87 -6.98
CA ASP A 258 -20.92 -3.58 -7.82
C ASP A 258 -19.77 -4.55 -7.52
N MET A 259 -19.50 -4.83 -6.23
CA MET A 259 -18.50 -5.82 -5.83
C MET A 259 -18.77 -7.24 -6.36
N ARG A 260 -20.02 -7.65 -6.51
CA ARG A 260 -20.36 -8.98 -7.06
C ARG A 260 -20.31 -9.03 -8.58
N GLU A 261 -20.54 -7.92 -9.24
CA GLU A 261 -20.50 -7.80 -10.71
C GLU A 261 -19.07 -7.67 -11.21
N ASP A 262 -18.20 -7.05 -10.42
CA ASP A 262 -16.83 -6.71 -10.80
C ASP A 262 -15.79 -7.78 -10.43
N PHE A 263 -16.06 -8.64 -9.44
CA PHE A 263 -15.11 -9.65 -8.91
C PHE A 263 -15.75 -11.04 -8.79
#